data_be795c9530954b57399073daa8f7d24b
#
_entry.id   be795c9530954b57399073daa8f7d24b
#
_cell.length_a   1.000
_cell.length_b   1.000
_cell.length_c   1.000
_cell.angle_alpha   90.00
_cell.angle_beta   90.00
_cell.angle_gamma   90.00
#
_symmetry.space_group_name_H-M   'P 1'
#
loop_
_entity.id
_entity.type
_entity.pdbx_description
1 polymer ?
#
loop_
_entity_poly.entity_id
_entity_poly.type
_entity_poly.pdbx_seq_one_letter_code
_entity_poly.pdbx_strand_id
1 'polypeptide(L)'
;IAIQPTIQVLYGEHELFNPDYFKDVKVQQAIPPSLMQWYQSAPGQWMRNAMAKEFAPDTGDATAQHQTVKTMYQKPLATVKAMTQQLNKNGARLLFGSDTPSGPFYTQFPGVNGRSEMDRWQEAGISLPQLFKAMTCDNAQALGQGKTIGRVAVGMQADLLLMTANPLEKLDAYDQINWVMVRGRVYARGELGAVGL
;
A
#
# COMPACT_ATOMS: atom_id res chain seq x y z
N ILE A 1 -9.81 20.06 8.76
CA ILE A 1 -8.46 19.52 8.45
C ILE A 1 -8.65 18.14 7.84
N ALA A 2 -7.92 17.85 6.76
CA ALA A 2 -7.82 16.52 6.17
C ALA A 2 -6.45 15.95 6.51
N ILE A 3 -6.39 14.63 6.75
CA ILE A 3 -5.19 13.92 7.20
C ILE A 3 -5.01 12.67 6.34
N GLN A 4 -3.79 12.45 5.86
CA GLN A 4 -3.37 11.27 5.12
C GLN A 4 -2.33 10.52 5.97
N PRO A 5 -2.68 9.38 6.58
CA PRO A 5 -1.82 8.73 7.60
C PRO A 5 -0.54 8.11 7.05
N THR A 6 -0.58 7.50 5.85
CA THR A 6 0.54 6.78 5.22
C THR A 6 1.30 5.83 6.15
N ILE A 7 0.58 4.95 6.83
CA ILE A 7 1.12 4.04 7.86
C ILE A 7 2.11 3.04 7.24
N GLN A 8 1.87 2.68 5.99
CA GLN A 8 2.68 1.72 5.23
C GLN A 8 4.14 2.16 5.08
N VAL A 9 4.45 3.46 5.13
CA VAL A 9 5.85 3.95 5.06
C VAL A 9 6.68 3.29 6.15
N LEU A 10 6.26 3.39 7.41
CA LEU A 10 6.97 2.76 8.54
C LEU A 10 6.95 1.22 8.47
N TYR A 11 5.86 0.64 7.98
CA TYR A 11 5.78 -0.80 7.82
C TYR A 11 6.71 -1.29 6.71
N GLY A 12 6.76 -0.60 5.57
CA GLY A 12 7.63 -0.94 4.46
C GLY A 12 9.11 -0.87 4.82
N GLU A 13 9.51 0.04 5.70
CA GLU A 13 10.90 0.16 6.13
C GLU A 13 11.39 -1.10 6.87
N HIS A 14 10.62 -1.66 7.80
CA HIS A 14 11.03 -2.90 8.45
C HIS A 14 10.91 -4.13 7.54
N GLU A 15 9.98 -4.12 6.58
CA GLU A 15 9.83 -5.22 5.62
C GLU A 15 11.02 -5.34 4.64
N LEU A 16 11.89 -4.32 4.52
CA LEU A 16 13.16 -4.46 3.80
C LEU A 16 14.04 -5.60 4.35
N PHE A 17 13.86 -5.96 5.60
CA PHE A 17 14.61 -7.02 6.28
C PHE A 17 13.90 -8.38 6.23
N ASN A 18 12.67 -8.43 5.72
CA ASN A 18 11.94 -9.68 5.58
C ASN A 18 12.57 -10.57 4.50
N PRO A 19 13.19 -11.73 4.88
CA PRO A 19 13.85 -12.62 3.91
C PRO A 19 12.86 -13.28 2.94
N ASP A 20 11.57 -13.26 3.27
CA ASP A 20 10.51 -13.87 2.48
C ASP A 20 9.72 -12.85 1.65
N TYR A 21 10.07 -11.56 1.70
CA TYR A 21 9.35 -10.50 1.01
C TYR A 21 9.08 -10.80 -0.48
N PHE A 22 10.11 -11.24 -1.20
CA PHE A 22 10.00 -11.56 -2.63
C PHE A 22 9.31 -12.91 -2.94
N LYS A 23 8.95 -13.69 -1.91
CA LYS A 23 8.15 -14.91 -2.06
C LYS A 23 6.64 -14.63 -2.05
N ASP A 24 6.24 -13.44 -1.63
CA ASP A 24 4.82 -13.04 -1.65
C ASP A 24 4.33 -12.94 -3.10
N VAL A 25 3.24 -13.64 -3.39
CA VAL A 25 2.61 -13.68 -4.72
C VAL A 25 2.17 -12.27 -5.17
N LYS A 26 1.69 -11.42 -4.27
CA LYS A 26 1.28 -10.04 -4.59
C LYS A 26 2.48 -9.20 -5.04
N VAL A 27 3.62 -9.38 -4.38
CA VAL A 27 4.89 -8.75 -4.74
C VAL A 27 5.35 -9.21 -6.13
N GLN A 28 5.30 -10.53 -6.37
CA GLN A 28 5.69 -11.12 -7.66
C GLN A 28 4.79 -10.68 -8.82
N GLN A 29 3.51 -10.44 -8.56
CA GLN A 29 2.56 -9.95 -9.57
C GLN A 29 2.71 -8.45 -9.87
N ALA A 30 3.24 -7.67 -8.94
CA ALA A 30 3.35 -6.22 -9.06
C ALA A 30 4.71 -5.75 -9.57
N ILE A 31 5.81 -6.43 -9.20
CA ILE A 31 7.16 -6.03 -9.54
C ILE A 31 7.62 -6.79 -10.81
N PRO A 32 8.04 -6.08 -11.88
CA PRO A 32 8.59 -6.72 -13.07
C PRO A 32 9.76 -7.66 -12.73
N PRO A 33 9.86 -8.84 -13.37
CA PRO A 33 10.88 -9.84 -13.04
C PRO A 33 12.33 -9.32 -13.09
N SER A 34 12.65 -8.48 -14.08
CA SER A 34 13.98 -7.86 -14.21
C SER A 34 14.31 -6.92 -13.04
N LEU A 35 13.31 -6.14 -12.60
CA LEU A 35 13.46 -5.24 -11.47
C LEU A 35 13.54 -6.02 -10.15
N MET A 36 12.75 -7.09 -10.01
CA MET A 36 12.83 -7.99 -8.86
C MET A 36 14.21 -8.63 -8.73
N GLN A 37 14.78 -9.10 -9.86
CA GLN A 37 16.15 -9.63 -9.89
C GLN A 37 17.17 -8.56 -9.47
N TRP A 38 17.00 -7.34 -9.93
CA TRP A 38 17.89 -6.24 -9.51
C TRP A 38 17.77 -5.95 -8.02
N TYR A 39 16.54 -5.86 -7.47
CA TYR A 39 16.34 -5.65 -6.02
C TYR A 39 16.97 -6.74 -5.16
N GLN A 40 17.05 -7.98 -5.65
CA GLN A 40 17.69 -9.10 -4.94
C GLN A 40 19.21 -9.14 -5.12
N SER A 41 19.78 -8.33 -6.02
CA SER A 41 21.22 -8.22 -6.24
C SER A 41 21.91 -7.38 -5.16
N ALA A 42 23.22 -7.55 -5.01
CA ALA A 42 24.00 -6.77 -4.05
C ALA A 42 23.87 -5.23 -4.24
N PRO A 43 23.91 -4.68 -5.47
CA PRO A 43 23.61 -3.27 -5.70
C PRO A 43 22.20 -2.85 -5.32
N GLY A 44 21.18 -3.68 -5.62
CA GLY A 44 19.79 -3.39 -5.32
C GLY A 44 19.44 -3.39 -3.83
N GLN A 45 20.24 -4.05 -3.02
CA GLN A 45 20.09 -4.12 -1.56
C GLN A 45 20.77 -2.95 -0.79
N TRP A 46 21.25 -1.94 -1.50
CA TRP A 46 22.07 -0.88 -0.89
C TRP A 46 21.39 -0.17 0.29
N MET A 47 20.06 0.14 0.18
CA MET A 47 19.34 0.81 1.26
C MET A 47 19.15 -0.11 2.47
N ARG A 48 18.75 -1.37 2.24
CA ARG A 48 18.67 -2.37 3.31
C ARG A 48 20.01 -2.50 4.03
N ASN A 49 21.11 -2.55 3.28
CA ASN A 49 22.44 -2.68 3.84
C ASN A 49 22.89 -1.42 4.59
N ALA A 50 22.51 -0.23 4.14
CA ALA A 50 22.75 1.01 4.86
C ALA A 50 22.00 1.03 6.20
N MET A 51 20.72 0.70 6.19
CA MET A 51 19.89 0.61 7.40
C MET A 51 20.40 -0.50 8.35
N ALA A 52 20.85 -1.64 7.83
CA ALA A 52 21.39 -2.72 8.66
C ALA A 52 22.61 -2.28 9.48
N LYS A 53 23.47 -1.46 8.92
CA LYS A 53 24.64 -0.91 9.64
C LYS A 53 24.24 -0.02 10.81
N GLU A 54 23.11 0.68 10.68
CA GLU A 54 22.62 1.60 11.71
C GLU A 54 21.79 0.89 12.78
N PHE A 55 20.86 0.01 12.35
CA PHE A 55 19.84 -0.54 13.24
C PHE A 55 20.07 -1.98 13.68
N ALA A 56 20.88 -2.75 12.99
CA ALA A 56 21.10 -4.17 13.28
C ALA A 56 22.53 -4.64 12.92
N PRO A 57 23.61 -3.98 13.42
CA PRO A 57 24.97 -4.24 12.97
C PRO A 57 25.48 -5.66 13.29
N ASP A 58 25.02 -6.27 14.39
CA ASP A 58 25.60 -7.49 14.97
C ASP A 58 24.69 -8.73 14.91
N THR A 59 23.62 -8.69 14.14
CA THR A 59 22.74 -9.87 14.01
C THR A 59 23.25 -10.80 12.92
N GLY A 60 23.60 -12.03 13.30
CA GLY A 60 24.32 -12.97 12.44
C GLY A 60 23.53 -13.57 11.26
N ASP A 61 22.20 -13.42 11.20
CA ASP A 61 21.37 -13.91 10.10
C ASP A 61 20.24 -12.96 9.73
N ALA A 62 19.66 -13.16 8.52
CA ALA A 62 18.61 -12.30 7.97
C ALA A 62 17.31 -12.32 8.81
N THR A 63 16.98 -13.46 9.42
CA THR A 63 15.78 -13.60 10.25
C THR A 63 15.92 -12.83 11.56
N ALA A 64 17.08 -12.94 12.20
CA ALA A 64 17.39 -12.18 13.41
C ALA A 64 17.41 -10.67 13.14
N GLN A 65 17.98 -10.24 12.01
CA GLN A 65 17.94 -8.84 11.57
C GLN A 65 16.50 -8.35 11.40
N HIS A 66 15.68 -9.11 10.68
CA HIS A 66 14.26 -8.76 10.48
C HIS A 66 13.54 -8.63 11.81
N GLN A 67 13.71 -9.59 12.73
CA GLN A 67 13.06 -9.55 14.03
C GLN A 67 13.50 -8.34 14.88
N THR A 68 14.79 -7.99 14.85
CA THR A 68 15.33 -6.82 15.54
C THR A 68 14.70 -5.53 15.03
N VAL A 69 14.74 -5.30 13.72
CA VAL A 69 14.17 -4.09 13.11
C VAL A 69 12.66 -4.05 13.29
N LYS A 70 11.96 -5.17 13.11
CA LYS A 70 10.51 -5.27 13.35
C LYS A 70 10.15 -4.86 14.79
N THR A 71 10.94 -5.27 15.77
CA THR A 71 10.72 -4.90 17.18
C THR A 71 10.89 -3.40 17.40
N MET A 72 11.87 -2.77 16.75
CA MET A 72 12.06 -1.31 16.83
C MET A 72 10.88 -0.52 16.26
N TYR A 73 10.25 -1.02 15.19
CA TYR A 73 9.10 -0.38 14.56
C TYR A 73 7.76 -0.67 15.24
N GLN A 74 7.65 -1.62 16.16
CA GLN A 74 6.40 -1.96 16.85
C GLN A 74 5.74 -0.76 17.53
N LYS A 75 6.49 0.00 18.33
CA LYS A 75 5.97 1.16 19.04
C LYS A 75 5.59 2.32 18.11
N PRO A 76 6.43 2.75 17.18
CA PRO A 76 6.05 3.75 16.17
C PRO A 76 4.79 3.38 15.40
N LEU A 77 4.70 2.15 14.89
CA LEU A 77 3.53 1.66 14.16
C LEU A 77 2.27 1.64 15.02
N ALA A 78 2.35 1.14 16.25
CA ALA A 78 1.23 1.14 17.19
C ALA A 78 0.75 2.57 17.47
N THR A 79 1.67 3.51 17.64
CA THR A 79 1.37 4.92 17.87
C THR A 79 0.62 5.54 16.69
N VAL A 80 1.12 5.38 15.46
CA VAL A 80 0.48 5.94 14.27
C VAL A 80 -0.90 5.32 14.04
N LYS A 81 -1.05 3.99 14.21
CA LYS A 81 -2.35 3.32 14.13
C LYS A 81 -3.34 3.86 15.17
N ALA A 82 -2.92 4.01 16.43
CA ALA A 82 -3.77 4.54 17.50
C ALA A 82 -4.18 6.00 17.22
N MET A 83 -3.25 6.83 16.75
CA MET A 83 -3.55 8.21 16.35
C MET A 83 -4.55 8.25 15.18
N THR A 84 -4.37 7.43 14.16
CA THR A 84 -5.29 7.34 13.02
C THR A 84 -6.69 6.92 13.48
N GLN A 85 -6.79 5.91 14.35
CA GLN A 85 -8.05 5.49 14.95
C GLN A 85 -8.72 6.62 15.74
N GLN A 86 -7.95 7.33 16.58
CA GLN A 86 -8.48 8.41 17.40
C GLN A 86 -8.97 9.58 16.54
N LEU A 87 -8.23 9.95 15.50
CA LEU A 87 -8.63 10.97 14.53
C LEU A 87 -9.92 10.60 13.83
N ASN A 88 -10.05 9.35 13.39
CA ASN A 88 -11.27 8.84 12.78
C ASN A 88 -12.47 8.90 13.73
N LYS A 89 -12.30 8.45 14.98
CA LYS A 89 -13.35 8.52 16.04
C LYS A 89 -13.80 9.96 16.33
N ASN A 90 -12.89 10.92 16.21
CA ASN A 90 -13.18 12.34 16.40
C ASN A 90 -13.71 13.04 15.14
N GLY A 91 -14.06 12.29 14.09
CA GLY A 91 -14.64 12.83 12.87
C GLY A 91 -13.66 13.56 11.95
N ALA A 92 -12.35 13.34 12.10
CA ALA A 92 -11.37 13.86 11.18
C ALA A 92 -11.59 13.26 9.77
N ARG A 93 -11.44 14.09 8.74
CA ARG A 93 -11.47 13.64 7.36
C ARG A 93 -10.19 12.91 7.03
N LEU A 94 -10.26 11.60 6.89
CA LEU A 94 -9.12 10.79 6.46
C LEU A 94 -9.09 10.71 4.93
N LEU A 95 -7.92 10.92 4.37
CA LEU A 95 -7.60 10.75 2.95
C LEU A 95 -6.71 9.53 2.80
N PHE A 96 -7.00 8.71 1.79
CA PHE A 96 -6.16 7.55 1.50
C PHE A 96 -4.97 7.95 0.62
N GLY A 97 -3.79 7.49 0.99
CA GLY A 97 -2.56 7.59 0.23
C GLY A 97 -1.49 6.74 0.86
N SER A 98 -0.58 6.22 0.06
CA SER A 98 0.47 5.27 0.47
C SER A 98 1.88 5.88 0.40
N ASP A 99 1.99 7.14 -0.03
CA ASP A 99 3.29 7.80 -0.26
C ASP A 99 4.20 6.99 -1.19
N THR A 100 3.67 6.64 -2.37
CA THR A 100 4.35 5.75 -3.32
C THR A 100 4.92 6.54 -4.51
N PRO A 101 6.20 6.30 -4.88
CA PRO A 101 7.22 5.57 -4.14
C PRO A 101 7.82 6.43 -3.03
N SER A 102 7.93 5.89 -1.81
CA SER A 102 8.59 6.58 -0.70
C SER A 102 10.06 6.15 -0.63
N GLY A 103 10.93 6.96 -1.19
CA GLY A 103 12.36 6.70 -1.22
C GLY A 103 12.78 5.45 -2.01
N PRO A 104 13.97 4.92 -1.77
CA PRO A 104 14.55 3.80 -2.50
C PRO A 104 14.15 2.43 -1.94
N PHE A 105 12.95 2.30 -1.37
CA PHE A 105 12.48 1.10 -0.72
C PHE A 105 11.67 0.24 -1.70
N TYR A 106 12.19 -0.94 -2.06
CA TYR A 106 11.44 -1.89 -2.92
C TYR A 106 10.14 -2.37 -2.26
N THR A 107 10.05 -2.31 -0.94
CA THR A 107 8.85 -2.64 -0.15
C THR A 107 7.74 -1.58 -0.27
N GLN A 108 8.04 -0.46 -0.90
CA GLN A 108 7.08 0.63 -1.18
C GLN A 108 6.83 0.79 -2.68
N PHE A 109 6.94 -0.32 -3.41
CA PHE A 109 6.71 -0.35 -4.86
C PHE A 109 5.23 -0.08 -5.22
N PRO A 110 4.97 0.66 -6.31
CA PRO A 110 3.61 0.90 -6.79
C PRO A 110 2.79 -0.39 -6.94
N GLY A 111 1.52 -0.34 -6.55
CA GLY A 111 0.63 -1.52 -6.52
C GLY A 111 0.70 -2.27 -5.19
N VAL A 112 1.86 -2.73 -4.76
CA VAL A 112 2.03 -3.40 -3.46
C VAL A 112 1.79 -2.43 -2.32
N ASN A 113 2.45 -1.26 -2.36
CA ASN A 113 2.40 -0.28 -1.28
C ASN A 113 0.98 0.21 -0.98
N GLY A 114 0.20 0.51 -2.02
CA GLY A 114 -1.20 0.92 -1.84
C GLY A 114 -2.06 -0.19 -1.22
N ARG A 115 -1.90 -1.45 -1.68
CA ARG A 115 -2.63 -2.58 -1.11
C ARG A 115 -2.25 -2.83 0.37
N SER A 116 -0.97 -2.69 0.70
CA SER A 116 -0.48 -2.82 2.08
C SER A 116 -0.97 -1.68 2.97
N GLU A 117 -1.10 -0.45 2.47
CA GLU A 117 -1.70 0.66 3.22
C GLU A 117 -3.16 0.36 3.59
N MET A 118 -3.93 -0.31 2.72
CA MET A 118 -5.30 -0.74 3.05
C MET A 118 -5.31 -1.70 4.25
N ASP A 119 -4.36 -2.65 4.32
CA ASP A 119 -4.20 -3.55 5.48
C ASP A 119 -3.91 -2.75 6.76
N ARG A 120 -3.03 -1.76 6.68
CA ARG A 120 -2.69 -0.89 7.83
C ARG A 120 -3.89 -0.09 8.33
N TRP A 121 -4.75 0.39 7.42
CA TRP A 121 -5.99 1.07 7.80
C TRP A 121 -6.94 0.13 8.54
N GLN A 122 -7.11 -1.10 8.06
CA GLN A 122 -7.93 -2.10 8.74
C GLN A 122 -7.37 -2.45 10.13
N GLU A 123 -6.05 -2.63 10.26
CA GLU A 123 -5.37 -2.83 11.53
C GLU A 123 -5.51 -1.65 12.49
N ALA A 124 -5.61 -0.43 11.97
CA ALA A 124 -5.92 0.78 12.75
C ALA A 124 -7.41 0.89 13.13
N GLY A 125 -8.24 -0.11 12.75
CA GLY A 125 -9.67 -0.14 13.08
C GLY A 125 -10.52 0.77 12.21
N ILE A 126 -10.04 1.17 11.02
CA ILE A 126 -10.83 1.90 10.05
C ILE A 126 -11.74 0.91 9.31
N SER A 127 -13.04 1.19 9.25
CA SER A 127 -13.99 0.31 8.58
C SER A 127 -13.80 0.30 7.06
N LEU A 128 -14.17 -0.80 6.40
CA LEU A 128 -14.10 -0.91 4.94
C LEU A 128 -14.93 0.15 4.21
N PRO A 129 -16.15 0.51 4.65
CA PRO A 129 -16.89 1.63 4.06
C PRO A 129 -16.16 2.97 4.19
N GLN A 130 -15.49 3.24 5.32
CA GLN A 130 -14.71 4.47 5.51
C GLN A 130 -13.46 4.47 4.63
N LEU A 131 -12.74 3.35 4.54
CA LEU A 131 -11.60 3.17 3.63
C LEU A 131 -12.02 3.39 2.17
N PHE A 132 -13.10 2.75 1.74
CA PHE A 132 -13.66 2.92 0.39
C PHE A 132 -13.98 4.39 0.09
N LYS A 133 -14.65 5.05 1.02
CA LYS A 133 -14.99 6.46 0.91
C LYS A 133 -13.75 7.34 0.80
N ALA A 134 -12.73 7.10 1.62
CA ALA A 134 -11.45 7.83 1.59
C ALA A 134 -10.73 7.67 0.25
N MET A 135 -10.66 6.45 -0.29
CA MET A 135 -10.02 6.15 -1.59
C MET A 135 -10.75 6.73 -2.79
N THR A 136 -12.02 7.08 -2.65
CA THR A 136 -12.87 7.54 -3.75
C THR A 136 -13.32 8.99 -3.57
N CYS A 137 -14.52 9.21 -3.04
CA CYS A 137 -15.14 10.53 -3.02
C CYS A 137 -14.42 11.54 -2.11
N ASP A 138 -13.83 11.11 -0.98
CA ASP A 138 -13.14 12.05 -0.09
C ASP A 138 -11.83 12.55 -0.70
N ASN A 139 -11.05 11.65 -1.32
CA ASN A 139 -9.85 12.04 -2.09
C ASN A 139 -10.21 12.95 -3.26
N ALA A 140 -11.22 12.57 -4.07
CA ALA A 140 -11.66 13.38 -5.20
C ALA A 140 -12.07 14.79 -4.78
N GLN A 141 -12.81 14.92 -3.68
CA GLN A 141 -13.21 16.23 -3.15
C GLN A 141 -12.01 17.03 -2.62
N ALA A 142 -11.09 16.39 -1.91
CA ALA A 142 -9.91 17.06 -1.36
C ALA A 142 -9.00 17.62 -2.46
N LEU A 143 -8.94 16.92 -3.60
CA LEU A 143 -8.18 17.32 -4.79
C LEU A 143 -8.95 18.26 -5.72
N GLY A 144 -10.15 18.71 -5.35
CA GLY A 144 -11.00 19.57 -6.18
C GLY A 144 -11.62 18.88 -7.39
N GLN A 145 -11.54 17.55 -7.47
CA GLN A 145 -12.02 16.73 -8.60
C GLN A 145 -13.40 16.08 -8.36
N GLY A 146 -14.06 16.34 -7.25
CA GLY A 146 -15.32 15.68 -6.85
C GLY A 146 -16.51 15.88 -7.78
N LYS A 147 -16.41 16.79 -8.77
CA LYS A 147 -17.39 16.96 -9.85
C LYS A 147 -17.12 16.05 -11.06
N THR A 148 -15.93 15.46 -11.13
CA THR A 148 -15.44 14.70 -12.30
C THR A 148 -15.23 13.22 -11.99
N ILE A 149 -14.68 12.90 -10.81
CA ILE A 149 -14.34 11.53 -10.39
C ILE A 149 -14.77 11.27 -8.92
N GLY A 150 -14.59 10.04 -8.47
CA GLY A 150 -14.78 9.61 -7.07
C GLY A 150 -16.12 8.98 -6.77
N ARG A 151 -17.02 8.89 -7.75
CA ARG A 151 -18.32 8.20 -7.62
C ARG A 151 -18.86 7.74 -8.99
N VAL A 152 -19.72 6.75 -8.98
CA VAL A 152 -20.44 6.31 -10.18
C VAL A 152 -21.73 7.12 -10.30
N ALA A 153 -21.79 8.02 -11.29
CA ALA A 153 -22.99 8.83 -11.59
C ALA A 153 -22.95 9.30 -13.04
N VAL A 154 -24.11 9.64 -13.59
CA VAL A 154 -24.21 10.21 -14.94
C VAL A 154 -23.41 11.53 -15.01
N GLY A 155 -22.62 11.69 -16.08
CA GLY A 155 -21.76 12.87 -16.29
C GLY A 155 -20.39 12.80 -15.59
N MET A 156 -20.11 11.75 -14.81
CA MET A 156 -18.78 11.52 -14.24
C MET A 156 -17.86 10.78 -15.22
N GLN A 157 -16.57 10.94 -15.04
CA GLN A 157 -15.57 10.20 -15.80
C GLN A 157 -15.68 8.71 -15.48
N ALA A 158 -15.64 7.87 -16.50
CA ALA A 158 -15.76 6.42 -16.35
C ALA A 158 -14.40 5.81 -15.97
N ASP A 159 -14.00 6.00 -14.72
CA ASP A 159 -12.88 5.32 -14.05
C ASP A 159 -13.45 4.34 -13.04
N LEU A 160 -13.47 3.06 -13.38
CA LEU A 160 -14.21 2.03 -12.66
C LEU A 160 -13.35 0.79 -12.42
N LEU A 161 -13.62 0.10 -11.31
CA LEU A 161 -13.12 -1.24 -11.06
C LEU A 161 -14.27 -2.23 -11.03
N LEU A 162 -14.17 -3.33 -11.78
CA LEU A 162 -15.06 -4.47 -11.68
C LEU A 162 -14.38 -5.57 -10.87
N MET A 163 -14.97 -5.91 -9.74
CA MET A 163 -14.48 -6.90 -8.79
C MET A 163 -15.44 -8.07 -8.68
N THR A 164 -14.95 -9.26 -8.33
CA THR A 164 -15.79 -10.45 -8.09
C THR A 164 -16.33 -10.52 -6.67
N ALA A 165 -15.83 -9.70 -5.76
CA ALA A 165 -16.27 -9.63 -4.38
C ALA A 165 -16.59 -8.17 -3.96
N ASN A 166 -17.37 -8.02 -2.90
CA ASN A 166 -17.78 -6.72 -2.38
C ASN A 166 -16.65 -6.11 -1.50
N PRO A 167 -16.02 -4.98 -1.90
CA PRO A 167 -14.97 -4.34 -1.12
C PRO A 167 -15.44 -3.70 0.18
N LEU A 168 -16.76 -3.56 0.37
CA LEU A 168 -17.35 -3.07 1.64
C LEU A 168 -17.50 -4.19 2.68
N GLU A 169 -17.36 -5.45 2.27
CA GLU A 169 -17.45 -6.63 3.14
C GLU A 169 -16.11 -7.31 3.37
N LYS A 170 -15.24 -7.29 2.35
CA LYS A 170 -13.93 -7.97 2.39
C LYS A 170 -12.86 -7.11 1.77
N LEU A 171 -11.75 -6.90 2.49
CA LEU A 171 -10.59 -6.18 1.96
C LEU A 171 -9.95 -6.91 0.77
N ASP A 172 -9.94 -8.24 0.80
CA ASP A 172 -9.40 -9.08 -0.28
C ASP A 172 -10.17 -8.98 -1.60
N ALA A 173 -11.31 -8.28 -1.64
CA ALA A 173 -11.97 -7.92 -2.89
C ALA A 173 -11.05 -7.13 -3.83
N TYR A 174 -10.15 -6.31 -3.30
CA TYR A 174 -9.16 -5.57 -4.10
C TYR A 174 -8.10 -6.47 -4.75
N ASP A 175 -7.94 -7.70 -4.28
CA ASP A 175 -7.08 -8.71 -4.91
C ASP A 175 -7.82 -9.46 -6.04
N GLN A 176 -9.14 -9.24 -6.18
CA GLN A 176 -10.06 -9.91 -7.11
C GLN A 176 -10.67 -8.96 -8.16
N ILE A 177 -9.85 -8.03 -8.65
CA ILE A 177 -10.23 -7.13 -9.74
C ILE A 177 -10.19 -7.89 -11.06
N ASN A 178 -11.30 -7.92 -11.81
CA ASN A 178 -11.36 -8.52 -13.13
C ASN A 178 -11.03 -7.53 -14.24
N TRP A 179 -11.57 -6.31 -14.12
CA TRP A 179 -11.46 -5.28 -15.14
C TRP A 179 -11.15 -3.94 -14.49
N VAL A 180 -10.33 -3.16 -15.17
CA VAL A 180 -10.05 -1.76 -14.85
C VAL A 180 -10.54 -0.92 -16.02
N MET A 181 -11.37 0.07 -15.77
CA MET A 181 -11.76 1.05 -16.77
C MET A 181 -11.12 2.39 -16.44
N VAL A 182 -10.44 2.99 -17.41
CA VAL A 182 -9.83 4.31 -17.31
C VAL A 182 -10.35 5.17 -18.46
N ARG A 183 -11.03 6.25 -18.13
CA ARG A 183 -11.65 7.18 -19.10
C ARG A 183 -12.51 6.45 -20.14
N GLY A 184 -13.29 5.45 -19.69
CA GLY A 184 -14.16 4.63 -20.54
C GLY A 184 -13.46 3.51 -21.31
N ARG A 185 -12.14 3.39 -21.29
CA ARG A 185 -11.41 2.28 -21.89
C ARG A 185 -11.20 1.15 -20.89
N VAL A 186 -11.58 -0.04 -21.27
CA VAL A 186 -11.55 -1.25 -20.44
C VAL A 186 -10.27 -2.03 -20.67
N TYR A 187 -9.68 -2.51 -19.59
CA TYR A 187 -8.48 -3.38 -19.58
C TYR A 187 -8.78 -4.60 -18.72
N ALA A 188 -8.44 -5.78 -19.18
CA ALA A 188 -8.45 -6.97 -18.34
C ALA A 188 -7.34 -6.89 -17.29
N ARG A 189 -7.60 -7.39 -16.08
CA ARG A 189 -6.59 -7.36 -15.01
C ARG A 189 -5.27 -8.01 -15.42
N GLY A 190 -5.33 -9.10 -16.20
CA GLY A 190 -4.13 -9.79 -16.70
C GLY A 190 -3.25 -8.96 -17.65
N GLU A 191 -3.82 -7.95 -18.33
CA GLU A 191 -3.08 -7.04 -19.21
C GLU A 191 -2.29 -5.98 -18.44
N LEU A 192 -2.58 -5.81 -17.15
CA LEU A 192 -1.99 -4.78 -16.29
C LEU A 192 -0.96 -5.33 -15.30
N GLY A 193 -0.76 -6.64 -15.28
CA GLY A 193 0.20 -7.29 -14.38
C GLY A 193 1.64 -7.20 -14.90
N ALA A 194 2.59 -7.13 -13.97
CA ALA A 194 4.02 -7.10 -14.30
C ALA A 194 4.53 -8.37 -15.01
N VAL A 195 3.78 -9.47 -14.93
CA VAL A 195 4.16 -10.80 -15.45
C VAL A 195 3.74 -10.99 -16.92
N GLY A 196 3.01 -10.06 -17.49
CA GLY A 196 2.54 -10.11 -18.89
C GLY A 196 3.26 -9.12 -19.84
N LEU A 197 4.32 -8.49 -19.39
CA LEU A 197 5.13 -7.52 -20.15
C LEU A 197 6.43 -8.16 -20.63
#